data_ff5893c729c6b0f0b71b9a0036a39aa8
#
_entry.id   ff5893c729c6b0f0b71b9a0036a39aa8
#
_cell.length_a   1.000
_cell.length_b   1.000
_cell.length_c   1.000
_cell.angle_alpha   90.00
_cell.angle_beta   90.00
_cell.angle_gamma   90.00
#
_symmetry.space_group_name_H-M   'P 1'
#
loop_
_entity.id
_entity.type
_entity.pdbx_description
1 polymer ?
#
loop_
_entity_poly.entity_id
_entity_poly.type
_entity_poly.pdbx_seq_one_letter_code
_entity_poly.pdbx_strand_id
1 'polypeptide(L)'
;HKTDLAEEIARITGYARIPSRLPVAPPGSGLTREQQFRRTALNSLAAAGSTEVLSYPFVSSGANDLFADSSQAVSLANPIQEEAGQLRMSLIPGLMETARKNLSRGLTDLALVEHGSVFVASSSKSPSFPDTNGRPSNEQIAALDAAIPKQPKHLAGLFLGSRLGQQPGSKSVAFGVEDALQAARLVAQAVGVELELIQSKPKGLHTGRSADLLVGGKVIGFVGEVNPSITKANDLPRTVGVFEINLDELFAAAPESVFATPIGTLPAATQDLSLVVSQSVPAAEVLAAVREGAGDLLEEISLTDDYRGANIPEGTKSLTFALRFRAMDRTLTQVEATAARDA
;
A
#
# COMPACT_ATOMS: atom_id res chain seq x y z
N HIS A 1 37.97 2.45 34.75
CA HIS A 1 36.56 2.36 35.20
C HIS A 1 36.35 1.04 35.91
N LYS A 2 35.36 0.94 36.82
CA LYS A 2 35.09 -0.31 37.59
C LYS A 2 34.72 -1.47 36.69
N THR A 3 34.05 -1.18 35.57
CA THR A 3 33.66 -2.18 34.56
C THR A 3 34.88 -2.76 33.84
N ASP A 4 35.91 -1.96 33.58
CA ASP A 4 37.14 -2.39 32.90
C ASP A 4 37.90 -3.40 33.77
N LEU A 5 37.94 -3.14 35.09
CA LEU A 5 38.53 -4.08 36.04
C LEU A 5 37.73 -5.40 36.15
N ALA A 6 36.41 -5.31 36.08
CA ALA A 6 35.54 -6.49 36.12
C ALA A 6 35.74 -7.33 34.83
N GLU A 7 35.91 -6.69 33.68
CA GLU A 7 36.20 -7.33 32.42
C GLU A 7 37.57 -8.03 32.43
N GLU A 8 38.63 -7.37 32.93
CA GLU A 8 39.96 -7.96 33.06
C GLU A 8 39.95 -9.18 34.00
N ILE A 9 39.26 -9.11 35.11
CA ILE A 9 39.11 -10.26 36.01
C ILE A 9 38.41 -11.41 35.31
N ALA A 10 37.34 -11.16 34.59
CA ALA A 10 36.61 -12.16 33.81
C ALA A 10 37.49 -12.79 32.72
N ARG A 11 38.29 -11.99 32.03
CA ARG A 11 39.25 -12.45 31.02
C ARG A 11 40.29 -13.38 31.60
N ILE A 12 40.91 -13.01 32.75
CA ILE A 12 41.95 -13.82 33.39
C ILE A 12 41.38 -15.08 34.00
N THR A 13 40.19 -15.02 34.61
CA THR A 13 39.55 -16.18 35.26
C THR A 13 38.82 -17.09 34.27
N GLY A 14 38.58 -16.63 33.04
CA GLY A 14 37.88 -17.32 31.98
C GLY A 14 36.41 -17.02 31.90
N TYR A 15 35.94 -16.54 30.75
CA TYR A 15 34.54 -16.20 30.47
C TYR A 15 33.58 -17.39 30.62
N ALA A 16 34.07 -18.63 30.45
CA ALA A 16 33.28 -19.84 30.63
C ALA A 16 32.75 -20.02 32.07
N ARG A 17 33.34 -19.32 33.06
CA ARG A 17 32.87 -19.32 34.43
C ARG A 17 31.67 -18.41 34.69
N ILE A 18 31.38 -17.49 33.76
CA ILE A 18 30.21 -16.62 33.85
C ILE A 18 28.98 -17.45 33.50
N PRO A 19 28.02 -17.62 34.43
CA PRO A 19 26.84 -18.41 34.14
C PRO A 19 25.99 -17.72 33.06
N SER A 20 25.63 -18.46 32.03
CA SER A 20 24.69 -18.00 31.01
C SER A 20 23.28 -17.98 31.63
N ARG A 21 22.78 -16.78 31.92
CA ARG A 21 21.40 -16.58 32.38
C ARG A 21 20.65 -15.71 31.43
N LEU A 22 19.53 -16.21 30.92
CA LEU A 22 18.63 -15.39 30.15
C LEU A 22 18.00 -14.33 31.07
N PRO A 23 18.00 -13.05 30.68
CA PRO A 23 17.29 -12.03 31.41
C PRO A 23 15.80 -12.36 31.45
N VAL A 24 15.19 -12.20 32.61
CA VAL A 24 13.73 -12.31 32.72
C VAL A 24 13.13 -11.05 32.11
N ALA A 25 12.40 -11.20 31.03
CA ALA A 25 11.68 -10.08 30.44
C ALA A 25 10.63 -9.56 31.43
N PRO A 26 10.56 -8.25 31.67
CA PRO A 26 9.48 -7.70 32.48
C PRO A 26 8.14 -8.00 31.78
N PRO A 27 7.06 -8.21 32.54
CA PRO A 27 5.74 -8.38 31.97
C PRO A 27 5.40 -7.14 31.15
N GLY A 28 5.06 -7.35 29.88
CA GLY A 28 4.70 -6.29 28.95
C GLY A 28 3.25 -6.42 28.48
N SER A 29 2.68 -5.33 27.99
CA SER A 29 1.32 -5.30 27.43
C SER A 29 1.20 -5.92 26.02
N GLY A 30 2.29 -6.52 25.51
CA GLY A 30 2.33 -7.07 24.16
C GLY A 30 2.63 -5.99 23.09
N LEU A 31 2.14 -6.20 21.88
CA LEU A 31 2.32 -5.28 20.76
C LEU A 31 1.42 -4.04 20.90
N THR A 32 1.91 -2.88 20.48
CA THR A 32 1.06 -1.70 20.31
C THR A 32 0.06 -1.96 19.17
N ARG A 33 -0.99 -1.14 19.08
CA ARG A 33 -2.00 -1.23 18.02
C ARG A 33 -1.36 -1.13 16.62
N GLU A 34 -0.46 -0.18 16.42
CA GLU A 34 0.27 -0.02 15.16
C GLU A 34 1.14 -1.23 14.81
N GLN A 35 1.82 -1.81 15.82
CA GLN A 35 2.60 -3.03 15.61
C GLN A 35 1.71 -4.22 15.24
N GLN A 36 0.51 -4.33 15.84
CA GLN A 36 -0.47 -5.35 15.50
C GLN A 36 -0.98 -5.17 14.07
N PHE A 37 -1.37 -3.95 13.69
CA PHE A 37 -1.84 -3.62 12.34
C PHE A 37 -0.79 -3.93 11.28
N ARG A 38 0.44 -3.46 11.49
CA ARG A 38 1.56 -3.77 10.60
C ARG A 38 1.74 -5.28 10.42
N ARG A 39 1.76 -6.03 11.52
CA ARG A 39 1.91 -7.49 11.48
C ARG A 39 0.75 -8.15 10.75
N THR A 40 -0.49 -7.70 10.98
CA THR A 40 -1.67 -8.26 10.31
C THR A 40 -1.62 -7.98 8.80
N ALA A 41 -1.29 -6.76 8.39
CA ALA A 41 -1.17 -6.38 6.98
C ALA A 41 -0.11 -7.22 6.25
N LEU A 42 1.10 -7.33 6.82
CA LEU A 42 2.18 -8.13 6.22
C LEU A 42 1.85 -9.63 6.17
N ASN A 43 1.26 -10.18 7.23
CA ASN A 43 0.81 -11.57 7.24
C ASN A 43 -0.28 -11.85 6.21
N SER A 44 -1.19 -10.90 5.98
CA SER A 44 -2.23 -11.01 4.95
C SER A 44 -1.63 -11.05 3.55
N LEU A 45 -0.63 -10.21 3.25
CA LEU A 45 0.08 -10.23 1.97
C LEU A 45 0.90 -11.52 1.79
N ALA A 46 1.59 -11.98 2.84
CA ALA A 46 2.33 -13.24 2.80
C ALA A 46 1.38 -14.44 2.56
N ALA A 47 0.22 -14.46 3.22
CA ALA A 47 -0.81 -15.49 3.00
C ALA A 47 -1.39 -15.43 1.58
N ALA A 48 -1.42 -14.26 0.94
CA ALA A 48 -1.81 -14.08 -0.45
C ALA A 48 -0.68 -14.41 -1.46
N GLY A 49 0.49 -14.87 -0.99
CA GLY A 49 1.59 -15.34 -1.84
C GLY A 49 2.67 -14.29 -2.13
N SER A 50 2.64 -13.13 -1.46
CA SER A 50 3.71 -12.14 -1.60
C SER A 50 4.93 -12.51 -0.75
N THR A 51 6.11 -12.13 -1.23
CA THR A 51 7.38 -12.28 -0.52
C THR A 51 7.79 -10.93 0.07
N GLU A 52 7.94 -10.86 1.39
CA GLU A 52 8.48 -9.66 2.04
C GLU A 52 9.98 -9.56 1.80
N VAL A 53 10.44 -8.38 1.43
CA VAL A 53 11.85 -8.07 1.21
C VAL A 53 12.24 -6.83 2.03
N LEU A 54 13.54 -6.66 2.20
CA LEU A 54 14.11 -5.50 2.90
C LEU A 54 15.22 -4.91 2.04
N SER A 55 15.08 -3.64 1.66
CA SER A 55 16.10 -2.89 0.93
C SER A 55 16.73 -1.80 1.80
N TYR A 56 17.96 -1.39 1.46
CA TYR A 56 18.60 -0.25 2.10
C TYR A 56 17.88 1.05 1.71
N PRO A 57 17.83 2.04 2.62
CA PRO A 57 17.16 3.31 2.37
C PRO A 57 18.00 4.27 1.51
N PHE A 58 19.16 3.87 1.05
CA PHE A 58 20.09 4.70 0.27
C PHE A 58 19.84 4.48 -1.22
N VAL A 59 19.57 5.56 -1.93
CA VAL A 59 19.23 5.54 -3.36
C VAL A 59 19.95 6.67 -4.11
N SER A 60 19.99 6.57 -5.42
CA SER A 60 20.45 7.67 -6.28
C SER A 60 19.38 8.77 -6.40
N SER A 61 19.81 9.99 -6.73
CA SER A 61 18.87 11.07 -7.03
C SER A 61 17.94 10.71 -8.19
N GLY A 62 18.46 10.04 -9.23
CA GLY A 62 17.67 9.57 -10.36
C GLY A 62 16.60 8.55 -9.96
N ALA A 63 16.88 7.68 -8.97
CA ALA A 63 15.88 6.74 -8.46
C ALA A 63 14.74 7.45 -7.69
N ASN A 64 15.07 8.45 -6.86
CA ASN A 64 14.04 9.29 -6.21
C ASN A 64 13.20 10.04 -7.23
N ASP A 65 13.83 10.58 -8.28
CA ASP A 65 13.14 11.33 -9.35
C ASP A 65 12.13 10.50 -10.15
N LEU A 66 12.18 9.18 -10.09
CA LEU A 66 11.22 8.34 -10.80
C LEU A 66 9.81 8.44 -10.21
N PHE A 67 9.68 8.51 -8.87
CA PHE A 67 8.39 8.37 -8.18
C PHE A 67 8.06 9.50 -7.21
N ALA A 68 9.03 10.41 -6.91
CA ALA A 68 8.85 11.51 -5.99
C ALA A 68 9.45 12.82 -6.52
N ASP A 69 9.23 13.92 -5.81
CA ASP A 69 9.91 15.20 -6.07
C ASP A 69 11.24 15.22 -5.30
N SER A 70 12.33 14.92 -5.99
CA SER A 70 13.67 14.85 -5.40
C SER A 70 14.19 16.19 -4.83
N SER A 71 13.51 17.32 -5.09
CA SER A 71 13.84 18.59 -4.45
C SER A 71 13.66 18.55 -2.93
N GLN A 72 12.85 17.61 -2.42
CA GLN A 72 12.61 17.35 -1.01
C GLN A 72 13.41 16.15 -0.47
N ALA A 73 14.36 15.62 -1.24
CA ALA A 73 15.18 14.51 -0.82
C ALA A 73 16.19 14.91 0.27
N VAL A 74 16.43 14.02 1.20
CA VAL A 74 17.49 14.14 2.20
C VAL A 74 18.79 13.62 1.59
N SER A 75 19.78 14.49 1.42
CA SER A 75 21.10 14.12 0.92
C SER A 75 22.05 13.81 2.07
N LEU A 76 22.89 12.78 1.89
CA LEU A 76 23.92 12.39 2.85
C LEU A 76 25.19 13.25 2.64
N ALA A 77 25.79 13.70 3.72
CA ALA A 77 27.04 14.48 3.65
C ALA A 77 28.24 13.61 3.26
N ASN A 78 28.23 12.34 3.62
CA ASN A 78 29.32 11.38 3.42
C ASN A 78 28.78 9.99 3.07
N PRO A 79 28.16 9.81 1.87
CA PRO A 79 27.64 8.52 1.47
C PRO A 79 28.76 7.48 1.31
N ILE A 80 28.49 6.23 1.69
CA ILE A 80 29.42 5.11 1.49
C ILE A 80 29.60 4.83 -0.01
N GLN A 81 28.53 4.98 -0.78
CA GLN A 81 28.51 4.87 -2.25
C GLN A 81 28.03 6.21 -2.81
N GLU A 82 28.84 6.86 -3.62
CA GLU A 82 28.53 8.17 -4.21
C GLU A 82 27.23 8.14 -5.02
N GLU A 83 26.95 7.01 -5.70
CA GLU A 83 25.76 6.82 -6.51
C GLU A 83 24.47 6.72 -5.67
N ALA A 84 24.59 6.40 -4.37
CA ALA A 84 23.47 6.22 -3.44
C ALA A 84 23.49 7.29 -2.34
N GLY A 85 23.64 8.55 -2.73
CA GLY A 85 23.83 9.69 -1.84
C GLY A 85 22.56 10.31 -1.25
N GLN A 86 21.38 9.72 -1.46
CA GLN A 86 20.11 10.23 -0.93
C GLN A 86 19.36 9.17 -0.15
N LEU A 87 18.52 9.61 0.79
CA LEU A 87 17.53 8.75 1.42
C LEU A 87 16.29 8.60 0.51
N ARG A 88 15.73 7.40 0.47
CA ARG A 88 14.56 7.06 -0.37
C ARG A 88 13.31 7.83 0.04
N MET A 89 12.58 8.32 -0.95
CA MET A 89 11.27 8.97 -0.79
C MET A 89 10.11 8.05 -1.17
N SER A 90 10.40 6.90 -1.76
CA SER A 90 9.47 5.83 -2.12
C SER A 90 10.17 4.48 -1.93
N LEU A 91 9.40 3.42 -1.67
CA LEU A 91 9.88 2.03 -1.59
C LEU A 91 10.03 1.39 -2.98
N ILE A 92 9.33 1.91 -3.99
CA ILE A 92 9.27 1.31 -5.33
C ILE A 92 10.65 1.16 -5.98
N PRO A 93 11.58 2.14 -5.94
CA PRO A 93 12.92 1.95 -6.52
C PRO A 93 13.69 0.76 -5.93
N GLY A 94 13.59 0.55 -4.61
CA GLY A 94 14.21 -0.59 -3.93
C GLY A 94 13.61 -1.93 -4.36
N LEU A 95 12.27 -1.97 -4.49
CA LEU A 95 11.55 -3.13 -5.01
C LEU A 95 11.92 -3.44 -6.47
N MET A 96 12.06 -2.42 -7.33
CA MET A 96 12.48 -2.57 -8.72
C MET A 96 13.90 -3.14 -8.83
N GLU A 97 14.84 -2.65 -8.02
CA GLU A 97 16.20 -3.16 -7.97
C GLU A 97 16.24 -4.62 -7.47
N THR A 98 15.43 -4.94 -6.45
CA THR A 98 15.28 -6.32 -5.96
C THR A 98 14.69 -7.22 -7.03
N ALA A 99 13.68 -6.78 -7.75
CA ALA A 99 13.08 -7.52 -8.86
C ALA A 99 14.10 -7.77 -9.98
N ARG A 100 14.86 -6.75 -10.41
CA ARG A 100 15.91 -6.86 -11.42
C ARG A 100 16.96 -7.91 -11.03
N LYS A 101 17.43 -7.91 -9.77
CA LYS A 101 18.37 -8.89 -9.24
C LYS A 101 17.82 -10.34 -9.27
N ASN A 102 16.53 -10.50 -8.97
CA ASN A 102 15.89 -11.82 -9.00
C ASN A 102 15.66 -12.30 -10.44
N LEU A 103 15.25 -11.43 -11.36
CA LEU A 103 15.13 -11.73 -12.79
C LEU A 103 16.47 -12.20 -13.37
N SER A 104 17.58 -11.55 -13.03
CA SER A 104 18.92 -11.97 -13.48
C SER A 104 19.34 -13.35 -12.98
N ARG A 105 18.64 -13.88 -11.95
CA ARG A 105 18.84 -15.24 -11.40
C ARG A 105 17.81 -16.26 -11.90
N GLY A 106 16.97 -15.86 -12.85
CA GLY A 106 15.98 -16.74 -13.47
C GLY A 106 14.64 -16.80 -12.73
N LEU A 107 14.39 -15.97 -11.71
CA LEU A 107 13.08 -15.87 -11.06
C LEU A 107 12.24 -14.84 -11.82
N THR A 108 11.28 -15.32 -12.60
CA THR A 108 10.53 -14.51 -13.56
C THR A 108 9.16 -14.06 -13.08
N ASP A 109 8.63 -14.72 -12.06
CA ASP A 109 7.29 -14.47 -11.50
C ASP A 109 7.45 -13.99 -10.07
N LEU A 110 7.23 -12.70 -9.84
CA LEU A 110 7.55 -12.04 -8.58
C LEU A 110 6.35 -11.26 -8.05
N ALA A 111 6.02 -11.49 -6.78
CA ALA A 111 5.13 -10.69 -5.96
C ALA A 111 5.92 -10.26 -4.72
N LEU A 112 6.52 -9.08 -4.78
CA LEU A 112 7.40 -8.55 -3.73
C LEU A 112 6.69 -7.46 -2.94
N VAL A 113 6.88 -7.45 -1.63
CA VAL A 113 6.36 -6.40 -0.75
C VAL A 113 7.46 -5.94 0.20
N GLU A 114 7.45 -4.66 0.54
CA GLU A 114 8.36 -4.07 1.51
C GLU A 114 7.62 -3.11 2.41
N HIS A 115 7.87 -3.21 3.72
CA HIS A 115 7.50 -2.22 4.71
C HIS A 115 8.76 -1.47 5.15
N GLY A 116 8.69 -0.13 5.18
CA GLY A 116 9.83 0.67 5.61
C GLY A 116 9.52 2.15 5.75
N SER A 117 10.48 2.90 6.29
CA SER A 117 10.40 4.37 6.28
C SER A 117 10.79 4.92 4.93
N VAL A 118 10.10 5.98 4.54
CA VAL A 118 10.55 6.92 3.51
C VAL A 118 10.92 8.24 4.18
N PHE A 119 11.68 9.10 3.50
CA PHE A 119 12.26 10.29 4.12
C PHE A 119 11.94 11.51 3.27
N VAL A 120 11.37 12.53 3.91
CA VAL A 120 11.03 13.80 3.26
C VAL A 120 11.61 14.93 4.11
N ALA A 121 12.42 15.78 3.51
CA ALA A 121 13.01 16.91 4.21
C ALA A 121 11.92 17.82 4.80
N SER A 122 12.06 18.19 6.08
CA SER A 122 11.11 19.07 6.76
C SER A 122 11.42 20.56 6.57
N SER A 123 12.67 20.90 6.30
CA SER A 123 13.09 22.27 5.94
C SER A 123 14.30 22.22 5.00
N SER A 124 14.48 23.27 4.19
CA SER A 124 15.65 23.42 3.31
C SER A 124 16.94 23.84 4.04
N LYS A 125 16.85 24.20 5.31
CA LYS A 125 17.99 24.65 6.12
C LYS A 125 18.21 23.70 7.29
N SER A 126 19.39 23.10 7.35
CA SER A 126 19.84 22.42 8.56
C SER A 126 20.02 23.44 9.68
N PRO A 127 19.51 23.18 10.90
CA PRO A 127 19.76 24.05 12.04
C PRO A 127 21.26 24.04 12.36
N SER A 128 21.76 25.15 12.91
CA SER A 128 23.10 25.16 13.50
C SER A 128 23.13 24.26 14.72
N PHE A 129 24.14 23.40 14.81
CA PHE A 129 24.34 22.61 16.01
C PHE A 129 24.64 23.56 17.20
N PRO A 130 24.06 23.28 18.39
CA PRO A 130 24.35 24.04 19.59
C PRO A 130 25.83 23.87 20.00
N ASP A 131 26.39 24.87 20.68
CA ASP A 131 27.72 24.80 21.28
C ASP A 131 27.79 23.65 22.31
N THR A 132 28.93 22.99 22.39
CA THR A 132 29.18 21.86 23.32
C THR A 132 29.56 22.33 24.72
N ASN A 133 29.72 23.66 24.95
CA ASN A 133 30.15 24.24 26.24
C ASN A 133 29.07 24.28 27.33
N GLY A 134 27.83 23.86 27.02
CA GLY A 134 26.72 23.85 27.96
C GLY A 134 25.53 23.00 27.47
N ARG A 135 24.51 22.91 28.33
CA ARG A 135 23.25 22.28 27.92
C ARG A 135 22.50 23.18 26.95
N PRO A 136 22.05 22.68 25.79
CA PRO A 136 21.23 23.45 24.86
C PRO A 136 19.96 23.98 25.53
N SER A 137 19.48 25.15 25.09
CA SER A 137 18.19 25.67 25.51
C SER A 137 17.04 24.81 24.96
N ASN A 138 15.86 24.90 25.58
CA ASN A 138 14.69 24.17 25.10
C ASN A 138 14.28 24.60 23.68
N GLU A 139 14.49 25.88 23.32
CA GLU A 139 14.25 26.42 21.96
C GLU A 139 15.23 25.81 20.94
N GLN A 140 16.50 25.65 21.32
CA GLN A 140 17.50 24.99 20.45
C GLN A 140 17.16 23.51 20.23
N ILE A 141 16.73 22.82 21.30
CA ILE A 141 16.30 21.42 21.21
C ILE A 141 15.06 21.32 20.30
N ALA A 142 14.05 22.16 20.51
CA ALA A 142 12.85 22.20 19.68
C ALA A 142 13.14 22.48 18.19
N ALA A 143 14.12 23.38 17.90
CA ALA A 143 14.55 23.66 16.54
C ALA A 143 15.27 22.48 15.88
N LEU A 144 16.08 21.73 16.65
CA LEU A 144 16.72 20.51 16.17
C LEU A 144 15.69 19.42 15.88
N ASP A 145 14.72 19.22 16.78
CA ASP A 145 13.63 18.24 16.60
C ASP A 145 12.77 18.57 15.36
N ALA A 146 12.47 19.86 15.15
CA ALA A 146 11.70 20.32 13.98
C ALA A 146 12.45 20.14 12.65
N ALA A 147 13.78 20.05 12.70
CA ALA A 147 14.61 19.83 11.52
C ALA A 147 14.78 18.36 11.14
N ILE A 148 14.37 17.44 12.01
CA ILE A 148 14.40 16.00 11.69
C ILE A 148 13.50 15.76 10.47
N PRO A 149 13.99 15.08 9.42
CA PRO A 149 13.17 14.72 8.26
C PRO A 149 11.93 13.94 8.68
N LYS A 150 10.81 14.18 8.03
CA LYS A 150 9.62 13.32 8.21
C LYS A 150 9.96 11.91 7.73
N GLN A 151 9.55 10.91 8.53
CA GLN A 151 9.88 9.51 8.30
C GLN A 151 8.62 8.62 8.35
N PRO A 152 7.60 8.90 7.52
CA PRO A 152 6.39 8.10 7.53
C PRO A 152 6.70 6.64 7.18
N LYS A 153 5.93 5.74 7.76
CA LYS A 153 5.99 4.30 7.47
C LYS A 153 5.15 4.03 6.23
N HIS A 154 5.77 3.44 5.23
CA HIS A 154 5.10 3.02 4.02
C HIS A 154 5.09 1.50 3.90
N LEU A 155 4.16 0.99 3.14
CA LEU A 155 4.12 -0.37 2.63
C LEU A 155 3.88 -0.30 1.13
N ALA A 156 4.73 -1.00 0.38
CA ALA A 156 4.63 -1.04 -1.07
C ALA A 156 4.70 -2.47 -1.58
N GLY A 157 4.17 -2.69 -2.78
CA GLY A 157 4.26 -3.95 -3.49
C GLY A 157 4.61 -3.78 -4.95
N LEU A 158 5.26 -4.80 -5.51
CA LEU A 158 5.65 -4.89 -6.91
C LEU A 158 5.32 -6.29 -7.42
N PHE A 159 4.62 -6.35 -8.55
CA PHE A 159 4.10 -7.55 -9.18
C PHE A 159 4.53 -7.61 -10.64
N LEU A 160 5.18 -8.69 -11.05
CA LEU A 160 5.60 -8.90 -12.44
C LEU A 160 5.64 -10.39 -12.79
N GLY A 161 5.60 -10.72 -14.09
CA GLY A 161 5.56 -12.09 -14.58
C GLY A 161 4.15 -12.67 -14.52
N SER A 162 4.00 -13.90 -14.04
CA SER A 162 2.73 -14.63 -14.01
C SER A 162 2.28 -14.90 -12.58
N ARG A 163 1.03 -14.54 -12.27
CA ARG A 163 0.35 -14.97 -11.03
C ARG A 163 0.06 -16.48 -11.05
N LEU A 164 -0.29 -16.98 -12.22
CA LEU A 164 -0.50 -18.41 -12.47
C LEU A 164 0.34 -18.82 -13.68
N GLY A 165 1.30 -19.69 -13.46
CA GLY A 165 2.09 -20.28 -14.54
C GLY A 165 1.24 -21.15 -15.47
N GLN A 166 1.71 -21.40 -16.69
CA GLN A 166 1.05 -22.28 -17.62
C GLN A 166 1.00 -23.71 -17.07
N GLN A 167 -0.17 -24.34 -17.13
CA GLN A 167 -0.42 -25.68 -16.66
C GLN A 167 -1.23 -26.46 -17.71
N PRO A 168 -1.21 -27.81 -17.69
CA PRO A 168 -2.11 -28.60 -18.52
C PRO A 168 -3.57 -28.18 -18.32
N GLY A 169 -4.25 -27.78 -19.37
CA GLY A 169 -5.66 -27.34 -19.33
C GLY A 169 -5.89 -25.89 -18.86
N SER A 170 -4.84 -25.15 -18.51
CA SER A 170 -4.95 -23.75 -18.05
C SER A 170 -3.88 -22.86 -18.69
N LYS A 171 -4.28 -21.69 -19.17
CA LYS A 171 -3.35 -20.68 -19.69
C LYS A 171 -2.69 -19.93 -18.53
N SER A 172 -1.49 -19.43 -18.78
CA SER A 172 -0.81 -18.48 -17.88
C SER A 172 -1.67 -17.23 -17.67
N VAL A 173 -1.72 -16.73 -16.43
CA VAL A 173 -2.34 -15.46 -16.06
C VAL A 173 -1.24 -14.52 -15.59
N ALA A 174 -1.01 -13.45 -16.33
CA ALA A 174 0.00 -12.46 -15.98
C ALA A 174 -0.43 -11.63 -14.75
N PHE A 175 0.56 -11.13 -14.01
CA PHE A 175 0.33 -10.05 -13.05
C PHE A 175 0.04 -8.74 -13.77
N GLY A 176 -0.86 -7.92 -13.18
CA GLY A 176 -1.24 -6.61 -13.69
C GLY A 176 -1.50 -5.59 -12.59
N VAL A 177 -2.09 -4.46 -12.97
CA VAL A 177 -2.50 -3.41 -12.03
C VAL A 177 -3.57 -3.91 -11.06
N GLU A 178 -4.41 -4.84 -11.48
CA GLU A 178 -5.45 -5.47 -10.68
C GLU A 178 -4.88 -6.24 -9.49
N ASP A 179 -3.74 -6.90 -9.64
CA ASP A 179 -3.07 -7.62 -8.54
C ASP A 179 -2.49 -6.64 -7.53
N ALA A 180 -1.87 -5.56 -8.01
CA ALA A 180 -1.37 -4.49 -7.15
C ALA A 180 -2.51 -3.81 -6.37
N LEU A 181 -3.64 -3.56 -7.02
CA LEU A 181 -4.83 -3.01 -6.38
C LEU A 181 -5.42 -3.96 -5.34
N GLN A 182 -5.51 -5.25 -5.67
CA GLN A 182 -6.01 -6.25 -4.73
C GLN A 182 -5.11 -6.36 -3.50
N ALA A 183 -3.80 -6.30 -3.67
CA ALA A 183 -2.84 -6.28 -2.56
C ALA A 183 -3.01 -5.02 -1.70
N ALA A 184 -3.18 -3.84 -2.30
CA ALA A 184 -3.46 -2.59 -1.59
C ALA A 184 -4.77 -2.67 -0.76
N ARG A 185 -5.84 -3.22 -1.36
CA ARG A 185 -7.11 -3.46 -0.66
C ARG A 185 -6.96 -4.43 0.49
N LEU A 186 -6.19 -5.50 0.31
CA LEU A 186 -5.94 -6.49 1.36
C LEU A 186 -5.24 -5.86 2.57
N VAL A 187 -4.29 -4.95 2.34
CA VAL A 187 -3.62 -4.17 3.40
C VAL A 187 -4.64 -3.33 4.19
N ALA A 188 -5.52 -2.61 3.50
CA ALA A 188 -6.53 -1.78 4.15
C ALA A 188 -7.59 -2.61 4.89
N GLN A 189 -8.08 -3.68 4.27
CA GLN A 189 -9.03 -4.61 4.89
C GLN A 189 -8.46 -5.27 6.16
N ALA A 190 -7.16 -5.57 6.17
CA ALA A 190 -6.48 -6.16 7.34
C ALA A 190 -6.54 -5.26 8.59
N VAL A 191 -6.83 -3.97 8.43
CA VAL A 191 -6.98 -3.00 9.52
C VAL A 191 -8.39 -2.40 9.60
N GLY A 192 -9.33 -2.96 8.84
CA GLY A 192 -10.75 -2.57 8.86
C GLY A 192 -11.05 -1.25 8.13
N VAL A 193 -10.23 -0.89 7.13
CA VAL A 193 -10.40 0.33 6.31
C VAL A 193 -10.79 -0.06 4.89
N GLU A 194 -11.69 0.70 4.28
CA GLU A 194 -12.02 0.60 2.85
C GLU A 194 -11.29 1.70 2.08
N LEU A 195 -10.70 1.33 0.93
CA LEU A 195 -10.01 2.25 0.04
C LEU A 195 -10.95 2.78 -1.05
N GLU A 196 -10.95 4.10 -1.20
CA GLU A 196 -11.50 4.79 -2.34
C GLU A 196 -10.43 4.95 -3.44
N LEU A 197 -10.84 4.94 -4.70
CA LEU A 197 -9.96 5.11 -5.85
C LEU A 197 -10.39 6.30 -6.70
N ILE A 198 -9.42 7.16 -7.03
CA ILE A 198 -9.62 8.24 -8.00
C ILE A 198 -8.56 8.07 -9.09
N GLN A 199 -9.01 8.00 -10.35
CA GLN A 199 -8.08 7.96 -11.47
C GLN A 199 -7.19 9.20 -11.45
N SER A 200 -5.87 8.99 -11.46
CA SER A 200 -4.86 10.04 -11.33
C SER A 200 -3.63 9.68 -12.17
N LYS A 201 -2.64 10.56 -12.15
CA LYS A 201 -1.37 10.36 -12.87
C LYS A 201 -0.19 10.51 -11.91
N PRO A 202 -0.02 9.61 -10.94
CA PRO A 202 1.14 9.65 -10.06
C PRO A 202 2.44 9.55 -10.86
N LYS A 203 3.46 10.26 -10.40
CA LYS A 203 4.76 10.27 -11.06
C LYS A 203 5.33 8.85 -11.20
N GLY A 204 5.89 8.53 -12.35
CA GLY A 204 6.48 7.22 -12.62
C GLY A 204 5.50 6.15 -13.10
N LEU A 205 4.19 6.41 -13.05
CA LEU A 205 3.18 5.44 -13.46
C LEU A 205 2.62 5.71 -14.85
N HIS A 206 1.96 4.71 -15.40
CA HIS A 206 1.27 4.78 -16.71
C HIS A 206 0.02 5.65 -16.58
N THR A 207 -0.11 6.68 -17.42
CA THR A 207 -1.16 7.72 -17.33
C THR A 207 -2.61 7.23 -17.43
N GLY A 208 -2.84 6.06 -17.98
CA GLY A 208 -4.19 5.47 -18.13
C GLY A 208 -4.44 4.23 -17.28
N ARG A 209 -3.44 3.75 -16.53
CA ARG A 209 -3.54 2.58 -15.65
C ARG A 209 -2.93 2.89 -14.30
N SER A 210 -3.43 3.97 -13.68
CA SER A 210 -3.01 4.42 -12.34
C SER A 210 -4.13 5.18 -11.65
N ALA A 211 -4.11 5.15 -10.33
CA ALA A 211 -5.05 5.81 -9.44
C ALA A 211 -4.38 6.23 -8.14
N ASP A 212 -4.92 7.26 -7.51
CA ASP A 212 -4.66 7.56 -6.12
C ASP A 212 -5.55 6.67 -5.23
N LEU A 213 -4.99 6.26 -4.09
CA LEU A 213 -5.67 5.52 -3.04
C LEU A 213 -6.05 6.51 -1.94
N LEU A 214 -7.34 6.56 -1.58
CA LEU A 214 -7.86 7.49 -0.59
C LEU A 214 -8.56 6.76 0.55
N VAL A 215 -8.59 7.44 1.69
CA VAL A 215 -9.43 7.09 2.85
C VAL A 215 -10.07 8.38 3.36
N GLY A 216 -11.41 8.42 3.41
CA GLY A 216 -12.15 9.61 3.82
C GLY A 216 -11.82 10.85 2.99
N GLY A 217 -11.63 10.70 1.69
CA GLY A 217 -11.27 11.77 0.76
C GLY A 217 -9.80 12.24 0.83
N LYS A 218 -8.96 11.66 1.72
CA LYS A 218 -7.53 11.98 1.83
C LYS A 218 -6.70 10.98 1.05
N VAL A 219 -5.83 11.46 0.15
CA VAL A 219 -4.87 10.61 -0.57
C VAL A 219 -3.83 10.08 0.42
N ILE A 220 -3.70 8.76 0.49
CA ILE A 220 -2.74 8.05 1.35
C ILE A 220 -1.74 7.19 0.57
N GLY A 221 -1.88 7.11 -0.74
CA GLY A 221 -1.02 6.30 -1.58
C GLY A 221 -1.43 6.30 -3.03
N PHE A 222 -0.85 5.39 -3.78
CA PHE A 222 -1.14 5.20 -5.20
C PHE A 222 -1.06 3.73 -5.61
N VAL A 223 -1.67 3.41 -6.76
CA VAL A 223 -1.59 2.10 -7.41
C VAL A 223 -1.51 2.30 -8.92
N GLY A 224 -0.82 1.42 -9.62
CA GLY A 224 -0.81 1.45 -11.09
C GLY A 224 0.26 0.57 -11.72
N GLU A 225 0.37 0.65 -13.04
CA GLU A 225 1.51 0.09 -13.77
C GLU A 225 2.65 1.11 -13.82
N VAL A 226 3.88 0.65 -13.65
CA VAL A 226 5.08 1.47 -13.87
C VAL A 226 5.13 1.88 -15.35
N ASN A 227 5.52 3.13 -15.61
CA ASN A 227 5.63 3.62 -16.99
C ASN A 227 6.59 2.74 -17.80
N PRO A 228 6.20 2.28 -19.02
CA PRO A 228 7.02 1.39 -19.83
C PRO A 228 8.42 1.93 -20.18
N SER A 229 8.61 3.25 -20.21
CA SER A 229 9.93 3.84 -20.40
C SER A 229 10.85 3.59 -19.19
N ILE A 230 10.28 3.61 -17.97
CA ILE A 230 11.01 3.34 -16.72
C ILE A 230 11.33 1.86 -16.60
N THR A 231 10.37 0.96 -16.87
CA THR A 231 10.63 -0.49 -16.82
C THR A 231 11.72 -0.89 -17.79
N LYS A 232 11.68 -0.36 -19.04
CA LYS A 232 12.70 -0.59 -20.06
C LYS A 232 14.09 -0.08 -19.63
N ALA A 233 14.17 1.11 -19.03
CA ALA A 233 15.43 1.69 -18.58
C ALA A 233 16.05 0.95 -17.37
N ASN A 234 15.26 0.12 -16.66
CA ASN A 234 15.68 -0.64 -15.49
C ASN A 234 15.71 -2.17 -15.74
N ASP A 235 15.73 -2.62 -17.00
CA ASP A 235 15.78 -4.04 -17.38
C ASP A 235 14.66 -4.88 -16.76
N LEU A 236 13.46 -4.30 -16.65
CA LEU A 236 12.27 -4.96 -16.15
C LEU A 236 11.31 -5.31 -17.29
N PRO A 237 10.43 -6.31 -17.11
CA PRO A 237 9.34 -6.59 -18.05
C PRO A 237 8.47 -5.36 -18.30
N ARG A 238 7.78 -5.34 -19.43
CA ARG A 238 6.94 -4.20 -19.84
C ARG A 238 5.83 -3.90 -18.83
N THR A 239 5.21 -4.93 -18.28
CA THR A 239 4.12 -4.81 -17.31
C THR A 239 4.66 -5.09 -15.91
N VAL A 240 4.61 -4.08 -15.06
CA VAL A 240 4.96 -4.13 -13.64
C VAL A 240 3.87 -3.38 -12.87
N GLY A 241 3.05 -4.11 -12.13
CA GLY A 241 2.05 -3.54 -11.22
C GLY A 241 2.71 -3.13 -9.90
N VAL A 242 2.36 -1.95 -9.39
CA VAL A 242 2.87 -1.46 -8.10
C VAL A 242 1.78 -0.77 -7.30
N PHE A 243 1.92 -0.80 -5.98
CA PHE A 243 1.22 0.10 -5.07
C PHE A 243 2.16 0.60 -3.98
N GLU A 244 1.86 1.75 -3.40
CA GLU A 244 2.51 2.25 -2.19
C GLU A 244 1.49 2.99 -1.34
N ILE A 245 1.46 2.69 -0.02
CA ILE A 245 0.52 3.25 0.96
C ILE A 245 1.30 3.80 2.14
N ASN A 246 0.94 4.99 2.59
CA ASN A 246 1.36 5.55 3.87
C ASN A 246 0.59 4.85 4.99
N LEU A 247 1.28 4.02 5.76
CA LEU A 247 0.66 3.24 6.85
C LEU A 247 0.27 4.09 8.04
N ASP A 248 0.98 5.19 8.32
CA ASP A 248 0.64 6.08 9.44
C ASP A 248 -0.74 6.69 9.21
N GLU A 249 -1.03 7.13 7.97
CA GLU A 249 -2.33 7.67 7.58
C GLU A 249 -3.42 6.59 7.53
N LEU A 250 -3.09 5.40 7.03
CA LEU A 250 -4.02 4.28 7.00
C LEU A 250 -4.41 3.85 8.43
N PHE A 251 -3.45 3.74 9.33
CA PHE A 251 -3.70 3.32 10.71
C PHE A 251 -4.45 4.37 11.53
N ALA A 252 -4.21 5.67 11.23
CA ALA A 252 -4.95 6.76 11.84
C ALA A 252 -6.44 6.74 11.44
N ALA A 253 -6.76 6.26 10.25
CA ALA A 253 -8.13 6.13 9.75
C ALA A 253 -8.83 4.84 10.20
N ALA A 254 -8.07 3.86 10.75
CA ALA A 254 -8.63 2.59 11.18
C ALA A 254 -9.60 2.74 12.34
N PRO A 255 -10.78 2.09 12.33
CA PRO A 255 -11.76 2.18 13.39
C PRO A 255 -11.20 1.61 14.70
N GLU A 256 -11.60 2.17 15.84
CA GLU A 256 -11.15 1.70 17.16
C GLU A 256 -11.54 0.25 17.40
N SER A 257 -12.71 -0.14 16.92
CA SER A 257 -13.23 -1.51 17.01
C SER A 257 -13.96 -1.87 15.72
N VAL A 258 -13.76 -3.09 15.25
CA VAL A 258 -14.50 -3.65 14.10
C VAL A 258 -15.71 -4.40 14.64
N PHE A 259 -16.90 -3.98 14.23
CA PHE A 259 -18.14 -4.65 14.56
C PHE A 259 -18.57 -5.54 13.38
N ALA A 260 -19.01 -6.75 13.70
CA ALA A 260 -19.57 -7.63 12.70
C ALA A 260 -20.92 -7.08 12.18
N THR A 261 -21.07 -7.05 10.85
CA THR A 261 -22.36 -6.76 10.24
C THR A 261 -23.30 -7.94 10.46
N PRO A 262 -24.55 -7.73 10.95
CA PRO A 262 -25.52 -8.80 11.09
C PRO A 262 -25.73 -9.54 9.76
N ILE A 263 -25.72 -10.87 9.81
CA ILE A 263 -25.96 -11.69 8.63
C ILE A 263 -27.48 -11.80 8.41
N GLY A 264 -27.95 -11.36 7.24
CA GLY A 264 -29.35 -11.51 6.85
C GLY A 264 -29.71 -12.99 6.66
N THR A 265 -30.73 -13.46 7.37
CA THR A 265 -31.22 -14.87 7.31
C THR A 265 -32.38 -15.05 6.33
N LEU A 266 -32.99 -13.97 5.86
CA LEU A 266 -34.11 -13.99 4.94
C LEU A 266 -33.63 -14.06 3.47
N PRO A 267 -34.43 -14.59 2.55
CA PRO A 267 -34.10 -14.64 1.13
C PRO A 267 -33.83 -13.24 0.55
N ALA A 268 -32.79 -13.12 -0.28
CA ALA A 268 -32.51 -11.90 -1.02
C ALA A 268 -33.29 -11.90 -2.36
N ALA A 269 -33.62 -10.71 -2.85
CA ALA A 269 -34.10 -10.49 -4.21
C ALA A 269 -32.93 -10.01 -5.09
N THR A 270 -32.74 -10.62 -6.25
CA THR A 270 -31.71 -10.22 -7.23
C THR A 270 -32.33 -9.50 -8.41
N GLN A 271 -31.68 -8.46 -8.90
CA GLN A 271 -32.08 -7.66 -10.05
C GLN A 271 -30.83 -7.30 -10.85
N ASP A 272 -30.98 -7.19 -12.18
CA ASP A 272 -29.92 -6.64 -13.05
C ASP A 272 -30.32 -5.23 -13.48
N LEU A 273 -29.32 -4.33 -13.56
CA LEU A 273 -29.48 -2.96 -14.04
C LEU A 273 -28.42 -2.67 -15.10
N SER A 274 -28.83 -2.30 -16.29
CA SER A 274 -27.94 -1.87 -17.36
C SER A 274 -28.13 -0.39 -17.64
N LEU A 275 -27.04 0.36 -17.60
CA LEU A 275 -27.03 1.82 -17.81
C LEU A 275 -26.09 2.18 -18.97
N VAL A 276 -26.59 2.97 -19.92
CA VAL A 276 -25.77 3.52 -20.99
C VAL A 276 -25.27 4.90 -20.57
N VAL A 277 -23.95 5.04 -20.47
CA VAL A 277 -23.28 6.27 -20.03
C VAL A 277 -22.19 6.68 -21.01
N SER A 278 -21.71 7.93 -20.94
CA SER A 278 -20.55 8.35 -21.72
C SER A 278 -19.33 7.49 -21.40
N GLN A 279 -18.50 7.20 -22.40
CA GLN A 279 -17.23 6.46 -22.19
C GLN A 279 -16.29 7.15 -21.20
N SER A 280 -16.40 8.48 -21.07
CA SER A 280 -15.58 9.28 -20.13
C SER A 280 -15.97 9.12 -18.66
N VAL A 281 -17.20 8.64 -18.36
CA VAL A 281 -17.67 8.46 -16.99
C VAL A 281 -17.05 7.20 -16.39
N PRO A 282 -16.28 7.28 -15.27
CA PRO A 282 -15.74 6.12 -14.59
C PRO A 282 -16.84 5.18 -14.09
N ALA A 283 -16.64 3.85 -14.19
CA ALA A 283 -17.60 2.89 -13.68
C ALA A 283 -17.83 3.03 -12.16
N ALA A 284 -16.80 3.50 -11.43
CA ALA A 284 -16.91 3.75 -9.98
C ALA A 284 -17.92 4.86 -9.64
N GLU A 285 -18.01 5.93 -10.46
CA GLU A 285 -19.02 7.00 -10.27
C GLU A 285 -20.42 6.47 -10.51
N VAL A 286 -20.61 5.63 -11.54
CA VAL A 286 -21.92 5.02 -11.81
C VAL A 286 -22.29 4.05 -10.68
N LEU A 287 -21.35 3.23 -10.20
CA LEU A 287 -21.57 2.33 -9.08
C LEU A 287 -21.95 3.08 -7.80
N ALA A 288 -21.29 4.21 -7.51
CA ALA A 288 -21.62 5.06 -6.36
C ALA A 288 -23.04 5.63 -6.47
N ALA A 289 -23.43 6.14 -7.65
CA ALA A 289 -24.77 6.67 -7.90
C ALA A 289 -25.85 5.58 -7.76
N VAL A 290 -25.60 4.39 -8.31
CA VAL A 290 -26.53 3.25 -8.18
C VAL A 290 -26.67 2.83 -6.70
N ARG A 291 -25.58 2.81 -5.93
CA ARG A 291 -25.61 2.49 -4.49
C ARG A 291 -26.40 3.53 -3.71
N GLU A 292 -26.24 4.81 -4.03
CA GLU A 292 -26.98 5.91 -3.39
C GLU A 292 -28.48 5.83 -3.70
N GLY A 293 -28.85 5.64 -4.98
CA GLY A 293 -30.25 5.51 -5.40
C GLY A 293 -30.95 4.29 -4.83
N ALA A 294 -30.29 3.13 -4.84
CA ALA A 294 -30.86 1.87 -4.35
C ALA A 294 -31.06 1.82 -2.81
N GLY A 295 -30.39 2.69 -2.06
CA GLY A 295 -30.57 2.89 -0.63
C GLY A 295 -30.27 1.68 0.26
N ASP A 296 -30.85 1.69 1.48
CA ASP A 296 -30.52 0.75 2.56
C ASP A 296 -30.89 -0.71 2.27
N LEU A 297 -31.74 -0.97 1.30
CA LEU A 297 -32.11 -2.34 0.91
C LEU A 297 -31.05 -3.03 0.07
N LEU A 298 -30.08 -2.26 -0.50
CA LEU A 298 -29.00 -2.81 -1.31
C LEU A 298 -27.96 -3.49 -0.41
N GLU A 299 -27.95 -4.83 -0.41
CA GLU A 299 -26.96 -5.64 0.30
C GLU A 299 -25.62 -5.69 -0.46
N GLU A 300 -25.70 -5.90 -1.78
CA GLU A 300 -24.52 -6.07 -2.64
C GLU A 300 -24.76 -5.53 -4.05
N ILE A 301 -23.71 -4.96 -4.64
CA ILE A 301 -23.67 -4.51 -6.03
C ILE A 301 -22.37 -4.95 -6.66
N SER A 302 -22.41 -5.54 -7.84
CA SER A 302 -21.24 -5.92 -8.62
C SER A 302 -21.40 -5.52 -10.10
N LEU A 303 -20.34 -4.97 -10.69
CA LEU A 303 -20.27 -4.74 -12.14
C LEU A 303 -20.02 -6.07 -12.83
N THR A 304 -20.93 -6.49 -13.69
CA THR A 304 -20.87 -7.78 -14.40
C THR A 304 -20.47 -7.63 -15.86
N ASP A 305 -20.72 -6.45 -16.49
CA ASP A 305 -20.37 -6.22 -17.89
C ASP A 305 -20.05 -4.74 -18.17
N ASP A 306 -19.05 -4.48 -19.01
CA ASP A 306 -18.71 -3.17 -19.64
C ASP A 306 -18.72 -3.36 -21.15
N TYR A 307 -19.90 -3.22 -21.75
CA TYR A 307 -20.09 -3.41 -23.18
C TYR A 307 -19.82 -2.14 -23.98
N ARG A 308 -19.00 -2.30 -25.03
CA ARG A 308 -18.61 -1.23 -25.95
C ARG A 308 -18.73 -1.75 -27.39
N GLY A 309 -19.95 -1.77 -27.92
CA GLY A 309 -20.22 -2.37 -29.22
C GLY A 309 -21.20 -1.58 -30.07
N ALA A 310 -21.57 -2.15 -31.25
CA ALA A 310 -22.34 -1.47 -32.29
C ALA A 310 -23.79 -1.17 -31.92
N ASN A 311 -24.34 -1.75 -30.86
CA ASN A 311 -25.76 -1.62 -30.48
C ASN A 311 -26.02 -0.50 -29.45
N ILE A 312 -25.04 0.34 -29.15
CA ILE A 312 -25.16 1.51 -28.27
C ILE A 312 -24.70 2.77 -29.01
N PRO A 313 -25.12 3.97 -28.61
CA PRO A 313 -24.69 5.22 -29.26
C PRO A 313 -23.17 5.37 -29.24
N GLU A 314 -22.63 5.95 -30.34
CA GLU A 314 -21.19 6.24 -30.44
C GLU A 314 -20.73 7.14 -29.28
N GLY A 315 -19.55 6.88 -28.72
CA GLY A 315 -19.01 7.60 -27.56
C GLY A 315 -19.62 7.20 -26.21
N THR A 316 -20.46 6.16 -26.17
CA THR A 316 -21.04 5.60 -24.94
C THR A 316 -20.53 4.19 -24.64
N LYS A 317 -20.81 3.72 -23.42
CA LYS A 317 -20.64 2.34 -22.96
C LYS A 317 -21.85 1.91 -22.16
N SER A 318 -22.17 0.62 -22.16
CA SER A 318 -23.21 0.05 -21.31
C SER A 318 -22.56 -0.69 -20.16
N LEU A 319 -22.89 -0.28 -18.94
CA LEU A 319 -22.45 -0.94 -17.70
C LEU A 319 -23.62 -1.74 -17.14
N THR A 320 -23.42 -3.03 -16.92
CA THR A 320 -24.43 -3.89 -16.29
C THR A 320 -24.00 -4.26 -14.87
N PHE A 321 -24.90 -4.01 -13.93
CA PHE A 321 -24.71 -4.30 -12.50
C PHE A 321 -25.68 -5.40 -12.06
N ALA A 322 -25.16 -6.38 -11.33
CA ALA A 322 -25.98 -7.30 -10.55
C ALA A 322 -26.21 -6.69 -9.16
N LEU A 323 -27.48 -6.53 -8.80
CA LEU A 323 -27.93 -5.95 -7.55
C LEU A 323 -28.56 -7.03 -6.69
N ARG A 324 -28.22 -7.03 -5.41
CA ARG A 324 -28.80 -7.93 -4.42
C ARG A 324 -29.44 -7.11 -3.31
N PHE A 325 -30.74 -7.25 -3.15
CA PHE A 325 -31.54 -6.54 -2.16
C PHE A 325 -31.95 -7.48 -1.04
N ARG A 326 -31.92 -6.98 0.19
CA ARG A 326 -32.38 -7.71 1.36
C ARG A 326 -32.89 -6.74 2.43
N ALA A 327 -34.03 -7.06 3.05
CA ALA A 327 -34.45 -6.47 4.30
C ALA A 327 -34.10 -7.38 5.47
N MET A 328 -33.78 -6.80 6.61
CA MET A 328 -33.41 -7.55 7.82
C MET A 328 -34.61 -8.09 8.60
N ASP A 329 -35.80 -7.51 8.37
CA ASP A 329 -37.04 -7.75 9.13
C ASP A 329 -38.10 -8.53 8.35
N ARG A 330 -38.02 -8.60 7.01
CA ARG A 330 -38.99 -9.30 6.15
C ARG A 330 -38.39 -9.78 4.85
N THR A 331 -39.07 -10.68 4.17
CA THR A 331 -38.73 -11.02 2.78
C THR A 331 -39.28 -9.93 1.85
N LEU A 332 -38.42 -9.40 0.96
CA LEU A 332 -38.80 -8.42 -0.03
C LEU A 332 -39.72 -9.03 -1.09
N THR A 333 -40.73 -8.28 -1.49
CA THR A 333 -41.55 -8.59 -2.67
C THR A 333 -40.81 -8.17 -3.95
N GLN A 334 -41.18 -8.74 -5.08
CA GLN A 334 -40.66 -8.36 -6.39
C GLN A 334 -40.87 -6.86 -6.69
N VAL A 335 -42.01 -6.30 -6.26
CA VAL A 335 -42.35 -4.90 -6.46
C VAL A 335 -41.41 -3.97 -5.67
N GLU A 336 -41.13 -4.32 -4.41
CA GLU A 336 -40.21 -3.54 -3.56
C GLU A 336 -38.78 -3.56 -4.12
N ALA A 337 -38.31 -4.75 -4.56
CA ALA A 337 -36.97 -4.88 -5.16
C ALA A 337 -36.85 -4.10 -6.49
N THR A 338 -37.92 -4.13 -7.31
CA THR A 338 -37.96 -3.34 -8.55
C THR A 338 -37.99 -1.85 -8.27
N ALA A 339 -38.76 -1.41 -7.28
CA ALA A 339 -38.81 0.02 -6.89
C ALA A 339 -37.45 0.51 -6.38
N ALA A 340 -36.73 -0.30 -5.60
CA ALA A 340 -35.39 0.04 -5.12
C ALA A 340 -34.33 0.07 -6.26
N ARG A 341 -34.50 -0.75 -7.31
CA ARG A 341 -33.64 -0.70 -8.49
C ARG A 341 -33.88 0.54 -9.35
N ASP A 342 -35.15 0.94 -9.48
CA ASP A 342 -35.57 2.01 -10.39
C ASP A 342 -35.48 3.41 -9.76
N ALA A 343 -35.15 3.50 -8.45
CA ALA A 343 -34.93 4.75 -7.72
C ALA A 343 -33.56 5.36 -8.04
#